data_9cb101d4e9f469d6678e9879be3a0837
#
_entry.id   9cb101d4e9f469d6678e9879be3a0837
#
_cell.length_a   1.000
_cell.length_b   1.000
_cell.length_c   1.000
_cell.angle_alpha   90.00
_cell.angle_beta   90.00
_cell.angle_gamma   90.00
#
_symmetry.space_group_name_H-M   'P 1'
#
loop_
_entity.id
_entity.type
_entity.pdbx_description
1 polymer ?
#
loop_
_entity_poly.entity_id
_entity_poly.type
_entity_poly.pdbx_seq_one_letter_code
_entity_poly.pdbx_strand_id
1 'polypeptide(L)'
;MKIRFDFVMHWIYAIVWALLGISGFAMVGAKYGWILNFNYAMADYVHRLAAAIFVVITMVSIVYEVIKVIRRDDRYLSWHVIGRSGYQLFTFITSLILIITGALIWICIEFNMAAIGFALWLHEYVSYLALASVIWHIYMKCHALIWPKKANTAKLSA
;
A
#
# COMPACT_ATOMS: atom_id res chain seq x y z
N MET A 1 -0.66 -27.95 -5.28
CA MET A 1 -1.26 -26.81 -4.52
C MET A 1 -1.38 -25.62 -5.48
N LYS A 2 -2.60 -25.20 -5.86
CA LYS A 2 -2.77 -24.02 -6.75
C LYS A 2 -2.58 -22.76 -5.90
N ILE A 3 -1.45 -22.08 -6.08
CA ILE A 3 -1.19 -20.79 -5.44
C ILE A 3 -2.18 -19.79 -6.03
N ARG A 4 -2.98 -19.15 -5.19
CA ARG A 4 -3.95 -18.15 -5.64
C ARG A 4 -3.19 -16.87 -5.96
N PHE A 5 -3.47 -16.31 -7.14
CA PHE A 5 -2.90 -15.03 -7.60
C PHE A 5 -3.05 -13.92 -6.55
N ASP A 6 -4.21 -13.84 -5.93
CA ASP A 6 -4.55 -12.88 -4.87
C ASP A 6 -3.57 -12.94 -3.69
N PHE A 7 -3.19 -14.15 -3.29
CA PHE A 7 -2.24 -14.34 -2.17
C PHE A 7 -0.83 -13.84 -2.53
N VAL A 8 -0.39 -14.13 -3.75
CA VAL A 8 0.94 -13.68 -4.23
C VAL A 8 0.97 -12.15 -4.32
N MET A 9 -0.05 -11.55 -4.93
CA MET A 9 -0.15 -10.10 -5.04
C MET A 9 -0.18 -9.41 -3.69
N HIS A 10 -0.92 -9.97 -2.72
CA HIS A 10 -0.94 -9.42 -1.35
C HIS A 10 0.45 -9.34 -0.73
N TRP A 11 1.26 -10.40 -0.84
CA TRP A 11 2.61 -10.41 -0.29
C TRP A 11 3.58 -9.50 -1.04
N ILE A 12 3.45 -9.41 -2.36
CA ILE A 12 4.22 -8.45 -3.15
C ILE A 12 3.92 -7.02 -2.69
N TYR A 13 2.64 -6.67 -2.57
CA TYR A 13 2.24 -5.37 -2.03
C TYR A 13 2.78 -5.13 -0.62
N ALA A 14 2.69 -6.11 0.27
CA ALA A 14 3.17 -5.99 1.65
C ALA A 14 4.68 -5.70 1.71
N ILE A 15 5.48 -6.39 0.89
CA ILE A 15 6.94 -6.17 0.82
C ILE A 15 7.25 -4.79 0.27
N VAL A 16 6.62 -4.39 -0.84
CA VAL A 16 6.85 -3.08 -1.46
C VAL A 16 6.42 -1.95 -0.53
N TRP A 17 5.29 -2.09 0.17
CA TRP A 17 4.84 -1.16 1.21
C TRP A 17 5.84 -1.03 2.36
N ALA A 18 6.39 -2.14 2.83
CA ALA A 18 7.42 -2.11 3.87
C ALA A 18 8.67 -1.36 3.40
N LEU A 19 9.13 -1.60 2.17
CA LEU A 19 10.26 -0.87 1.59
C LEU A 19 9.99 0.63 1.46
N LEU A 20 8.81 1.01 0.98
CA LEU A 20 8.37 2.41 0.89
C LEU A 20 8.34 3.08 2.25
N GLY A 21 7.76 2.41 3.26
CA GLY A 21 7.69 2.93 4.62
C GLY A 21 9.07 3.13 5.24
N ILE A 22 9.91 2.10 5.22
CA ILE A 22 11.26 2.13 5.80
C ILE A 22 12.13 3.21 5.13
N SER A 23 12.16 3.24 3.80
CA SER A 23 12.95 4.22 3.06
C SER A 23 12.39 5.64 3.19
N GLY A 24 11.06 5.80 3.21
CA GLY A 24 10.40 7.08 3.44
C GLY A 24 10.75 7.67 4.81
N PHE A 25 10.67 6.86 5.88
CA PHE A 25 11.09 7.29 7.22
C PHE A 25 12.57 7.64 7.28
N ALA A 26 13.44 6.88 6.63
CA ALA A 26 14.86 7.19 6.58
C ALA A 26 15.16 8.56 5.93
N MET A 27 14.26 9.07 5.07
CA MET A 27 14.38 10.40 4.46
C MET A 27 13.88 11.55 5.35
N VAL A 28 13.08 11.25 6.39
CA VAL A 28 12.52 12.30 7.28
C VAL A 28 13.59 12.79 8.27
N GLY A 29 14.61 13.46 7.75
CA GLY A 29 15.56 14.27 8.49
C GLY A 29 16.19 13.60 9.73
N ALA A 30 16.43 14.40 10.79
CA ALA A 30 17.06 13.95 12.02
C ALA A 30 16.23 12.94 12.83
N LYS A 31 14.91 12.83 12.58
CA LYS A 31 14.06 11.94 13.37
C LYS A 31 14.33 10.46 13.11
N TYR A 32 14.46 10.06 11.85
CA TYR A 32 14.50 8.66 11.46
C TYR A 32 15.65 8.30 10.52
N GLY A 33 16.54 9.25 10.20
CA GLY A 33 17.68 9.04 9.31
C GLY A 33 18.62 7.92 9.76
N TRP A 34 18.62 7.58 11.04
CA TRP A 34 19.39 6.48 11.60
C TRP A 34 19.01 5.10 11.03
N ILE A 35 17.80 4.92 10.47
CA ILE A 35 17.32 3.65 9.90
C ILE A 35 18.25 3.16 8.79
N LEU A 36 18.76 4.06 7.93
CA LEU A 36 19.76 3.76 6.91
C LEU A 36 21.09 4.51 7.15
N ASN A 37 21.46 4.64 8.41
CA ASN A 37 22.72 5.27 8.84
C ASN A 37 22.92 6.68 8.25
N PHE A 38 21.86 7.48 8.20
CA PHE A 38 21.83 8.82 7.62
C PHE A 38 22.21 8.89 6.14
N ASN A 39 22.17 7.78 5.43
CA ASN A 39 22.44 7.74 3.99
C ASN A 39 21.18 8.11 3.19
N TYR A 40 20.96 9.43 3.06
CA TYR A 40 19.79 9.95 2.35
C TYR A 40 19.75 9.49 0.88
N ALA A 41 20.90 9.44 0.19
CA ALA A 41 20.95 9.03 -1.21
C ALA A 41 20.49 7.58 -1.40
N MET A 42 20.88 6.68 -0.51
CA MET A 42 20.41 5.29 -0.52
C MET A 42 18.91 5.21 -0.21
N ALA A 43 18.42 5.97 0.77
CA ALA A 43 17.01 6.01 1.12
C ALA A 43 16.15 6.50 -0.04
N ASP A 44 16.53 7.59 -0.70
CA ASP A 44 15.86 8.15 -1.86
C ASP A 44 15.86 7.17 -3.04
N TYR A 45 16.99 6.53 -3.34
CA TYR A 45 17.09 5.54 -4.39
C TYR A 45 16.15 4.35 -4.15
N VAL A 46 16.18 3.76 -2.96
CA VAL A 46 15.30 2.63 -2.60
C VAL A 46 13.84 3.04 -2.64
N HIS A 47 13.52 4.25 -2.15
CA HIS A 47 12.15 4.76 -2.15
C HIS A 47 11.60 4.92 -3.57
N ARG A 48 12.36 5.56 -4.46
CA ARG A 48 11.94 5.75 -5.87
C ARG A 48 11.82 4.44 -6.62
N LEU A 49 12.75 3.50 -6.42
CA LEU A 49 12.67 2.17 -7.02
C LEU A 49 11.43 1.41 -6.54
N ALA A 50 11.19 1.38 -5.24
CA ALA A 50 10.01 0.75 -4.66
C ALA A 50 8.71 1.44 -5.13
N ALA A 51 8.70 2.77 -5.26
CA ALA A 51 7.57 3.52 -5.80
C ALA A 51 7.28 3.16 -7.26
N ALA A 52 8.30 3.05 -8.11
CA ALA A 52 8.13 2.61 -9.50
C ALA A 52 7.52 1.19 -9.57
N ILE A 53 8.03 0.25 -8.77
CA ILE A 53 7.48 -1.11 -8.66
C ILE A 53 6.02 -1.04 -8.17
N PHE A 54 5.73 -0.21 -7.16
CA PHE A 54 4.37 -0.06 -6.62
C PHE A 54 3.38 0.43 -7.68
N VAL A 55 3.76 1.41 -8.50
CA VAL A 55 2.93 1.89 -9.61
C VAL A 55 2.68 0.79 -10.62
N VAL A 56 3.72 0.05 -11.03
CA VAL A 56 3.57 -1.04 -12.01
C VAL A 56 2.63 -2.13 -11.50
N ILE A 57 2.82 -2.62 -10.26
CA ILE A 57 1.93 -3.68 -9.72
C ILE A 57 0.50 -3.18 -9.53
N THR A 58 0.32 -1.89 -9.22
CA THR A 58 -1.01 -1.27 -9.11
C THR A 58 -1.70 -1.22 -10.47
N MET A 59 -1.00 -0.79 -11.51
CA MET A 59 -1.52 -0.78 -12.89
C MET A 59 -1.87 -2.19 -13.38
N VAL A 60 -1.00 -3.18 -13.14
CA VAL A 60 -1.27 -4.58 -13.48
C VAL A 60 -2.52 -5.09 -12.76
N SER A 61 -2.68 -4.76 -11.48
CA SER A 61 -3.85 -5.15 -10.69
C SER A 61 -5.14 -4.53 -11.22
N ILE A 62 -5.12 -3.23 -11.57
CA ILE A 62 -6.28 -2.54 -12.16
C ILE A 62 -6.65 -3.19 -13.50
N VAL A 63 -5.67 -3.40 -14.38
CA VAL A 63 -5.91 -4.04 -15.70
C VAL A 63 -6.49 -5.43 -15.53
N TYR A 64 -5.94 -6.23 -14.61
CA TYR A 64 -6.46 -7.58 -14.32
C TYR A 64 -7.91 -7.55 -13.87
N GLU A 65 -8.29 -6.61 -13.01
CA GLU A 65 -9.67 -6.48 -12.54
C GLU A 65 -10.63 -5.97 -13.62
N VAL A 66 -10.19 -5.01 -14.43
CA VAL A 66 -10.97 -4.53 -15.58
C VAL A 66 -11.23 -5.66 -16.57
N ILE A 67 -10.23 -6.49 -16.87
CA ILE A 67 -10.40 -7.65 -17.74
C ILE A 67 -11.43 -8.64 -17.16
N LYS A 68 -11.41 -8.90 -15.86
CA LYS A 68 -12.39 -9.75 -15.18
C LYS A 68 -13.82 -9.21 -15.35
N VAL A 69 -14.00 -7.90 -15.15
CA VAL A 69 -15.29 -7.23 -15.33
C VAL A 69 -15.78 -7.36 -16.78
N ILE A 70 -14.93 -7.11 -17.75
CA ILE A 70 -15.27 -7.20 -19.19
C ILE A 70 -15.67 -8.63 -19.56
N ARG A 71 -14.97 -9.64 -19.02
CA ARG A 71 -15.25 -11.06 -19.31
C ARG A 71 -16.47 -11.60 -18.59
N ARG A 72 -17.19 -10.78 -17.82
CA ARG A 72 -18.37 -11.18 -17.03
C ARG A 72 -18.14 -12.42 -16.17
N ASP A 73 -16.96 -12.56 -15.64
CA ASP A 73 -16.65 -13.61 -14.67
C ASP A 73 -17.28 -13.21 -13.32
N ASP A 74 -18.62 -13.30 -13.28
CA ASP A 74 -19.57 -12.64 -12.38
C ASP A 74 -19.48 -13.09 -10.93
N ARG A 75 -18.58 -13.96 -10.61
CA ARG A 75 -18.42 -14.43 -9.25
C ARG A 75 -17.58 -13.48 -8.43
N TYR A 76 -18.19 -12.34 -8.14
CA TYR A 76 -17.69 -11.34 -7.20
C TYR A 76 -16.56 -10.48 -7.75
N LEU A 77 -16.88 -9.23 -8.04
CA LEU A 77 -15.95 -8.13 -8.00
C LEU A 77 -15.21 -8.10 -6.65
N SER A 78 -14.34 -9.04 -6.43
CA SER A 78 -13.33 -8.96 -5.37
C SER A 78 -12.23 -8.05 -5.89
N TRP A 79 -12.51 -6.78 -5.94
CA TRP A 79 -11.55 -5.78 -6.29
C TRP A 79 -10.43 -5.82 -5.27
N HIS A 80 -9.22 -6.21 -5.69
CA HIS A 80 -8.07 -6.10 -4.82
C HIS A 80 -7.74 -4.66 -4.52
N VAL A 81 -8.06 -3.77 -5.44
CA VAL A 81 -7.79 -2.35 -5.38
C VAL A 81 -9.01 -1.61 -4.84
N ILE A 82 -10.21 -1.86 -5.38
CA ILE A 82 -11.46 -1.24 -4.95
C ILE A 82 -12.34 -2.32 -4.30
N GLY A 83 -11.95 -2.78 -3.13
CA GLY A 83 -12.65 -3.87 -2.45
C GLY A 83 -13.98 -3.46 -1.83
N ARG A 84 -14.77 -4.47 -1.44
CA ARG A 84 -16.05 -4.32 -0.72
C ARG A 84 -15.89 -3.75 0.70
N SER A 85 -14.69 -3.78 1.28
CA SER A 85 -14.47 -3.27 2.64
C SER A 85 -14.03 -1.82 2.61
N GLY A 86 -14.49 -1.04 3.58
CA GLY A 86 -14.04 0.35 3.75
C GLY A 86 -12.52 0.47 3.87
N TYR A 87 -11.85 -0.55 4.43
CA TYR A 87 -10.40 -0.62 4.50
C TYR A 87 -9.73 -0.66 3.11
N GLN A 88 -10.25 -1.47 2.19
CA GLN A 88 -9.69 -1.57 0.83
C GLN A 88 -9.87 -0.25 0.07
N LEU A 89 -11.06 0.36 0.17
CA LEU A 89 -11.30 1.67 -0.43
C LEU A 89 -10.38 2.75 0.15
N PHE A 90 -10.22 2.77 1.48
CA PHE A 90 -9.30 3.68 2.14
C PHE A 90 -7.86 3.49 1.66
N THR A 91 -7.39 2.24 1.61
CA THR A 91 -6.03 1.91 1.13
C THR A 91 -5.84 2.32 -0.34
N PHE A 92 -6.85 2.13 -1.18
CA PHE A 92 -6.81 2.57 -2.58
C PHE A 92 -6.71 4.08 -2.72
N ILE A 93 -7.55 4.84 -2.01
CA ILE A 93 -7.55 6.31 -2.07
C ILE A 93 -6.21 6.86 -1.56
N THR A 94 -5.73 6.37 -0.42
CA THR A 94 -4.44 6.82 0.14
C THR A 94 -3.26 6.46 -0.78
N SER A 95 -3.27 5.28 -1.40
CA SER A 95 -2.26 4.89 -2.38
C SER A 95 -2.27 5.79 -3.62
N LEU A 96 -3.45 6.15 -4.12
CA LEU A 96 -3.58 7.07 -5.25
C LEU A 96 -3.04 8.46 -4.93
N ILE A 97 -3.37 8.99 -3.75
CA ILE A 97 -2.83 10.28 -3.27
C ILE A 97 -1.30 10.21 -3.17
N LEU A 98 -0.74 9.12 -2.61
CA LEU A 98 0.70 8.94 -2.47
C LEU A 98 1.40 8.81 -3.84
N ILE A 99 0.82 8.12 -4.80
CA ILE A 99 1.36 8.04 -6.17
C ILE A 99 1.38 9.43 -6.81
N ILE A 100 0.27 10.16 -6.76
CA ILE A 100 0.16 11.49 -7.38
C ILE A 100 1.14 12.47 -6.72
N THR A 101 1.15 12.54 -5.39
CA THR A 101 2.05 13.46 -4.68
C THR A 101 3.51 13.07 -4.86
N GLY A 102 3.86 11.77 -4.85
CA GLY A 102 5.21 11.30 -5.12
C GLY A 102 5.68 11.63 -6.52
N ALA A 103 4.82 11.46 -7.54
CA ALA A 103 5.14 11.87 -8.91
C ALA A 103 5.33 13.39 -9.04
N LEU A 104 4.48 14.19 -8.38
CA LEU A 104 4.62 15.65 -8.35
C LEU A 104 5.93 16.07 -7.68
N ILE A 105 6.30 15.47 -6.56
CA ILE A 105 7.56 15.73 -5.87
C ILE A 105 8.73 15.43 -6.81
N TRP A 106 8.73 14.28 -7.47
CA TRP A 106 9.78 13.89 -8.41
C TRP A 106 9.90 14.90 -9.56
N ILE A 107 8.79 15.24 -10.22
CA ILE A 107 8.76 16.24 -11.30
C ILE A 107 9.27 17.58 -10.81
N CYS A 108 8.83 18.06 -9.64
CA CYS A 108 9.28 19.33 -9.07
C CYS A 108 10.79 19.35 -8.80
N ILE A 109 11.35 18.24 -8.36
CA ILE A 109 12.82 18.13 -8.13
C ILE A 109 13.57 18.17 -9.46
N GLU A 110 13.16 17.38 -10.47
CA GLU A 110 13.84 17.30 -11.76
C GLU A 110 13.82 18.64 -12.52
N PHE A 111 12.70 19.37 -12.45
CA PHE A 111 12.54 20.65 -13.15
C PHE A 111 12.78 21.87 -12.26
N ASN A 112 13.32 21.67 -11.05
CA ASN A 112 13.65 22.75 -10.09
C ASN A 112 12.49 23.70 -9.84
N MET A 113 11.28 23.17 -9.65
CA MET A 113 10.05 23.94 -9.43
C MET A 113 9.82 24.24 -7.95
N ALA A 114 9.42 25.47 -7.65
CA ALA A 114 9.19 25.94 -6.27
C ALA A 114 7.94 25.34 -5.58
N ALA A 115 7.02 24.73 -6.33
CA ALA A 115 5.71 24.28 -5.82
C ALA A 115 5.75 22.95 -5.03
N ILE A 116 6.91 22.56 -4.53
CA ILE A 116 7.11 21.24 -3.89
C ILE A 116 6.54 21.16 -2.46
N GLY A 117 6.43 22.28 -1.75
CA GLY A 117 6.15 22.27 -0.30
C GLY A 117 4.83 21.60 0.09
N PHE A 118 3.74 21.91 -0.61
CA PHE A 118 2.43 21.31 -0.34
C PHE A 118 2.40 19.81 -0.68
N ALA A 119 3.03 19.41 -1.79
CA ALA A 119 3.09 18.01 -2.20
C ALA A 119 3.89 17.17 -1.19
N LEU A 120 5.02 17.69 -0.69
CA LEU A 120 5.82 17.07 0.37
C LEU A 120 5.00 16.92 1.66
N TRP A 121 4.36 18.01 2.11
CA TRP A 121 3.53 17.98 3.30
C TRP A 121 2.41 16.93 3.19
N LEU A 122 1.66 16.95 2.09
CA LEU A 122 0.56 16.01 1.89
C LEU A 122 1.07 14.56 1.80
N HIS A 123 2.17 14.32 1.08
CA HIS A 123 2.78 13.00 0.96
C HIS A 123 3.21 12.44 2.31
N GLU A 124 3.87 13.25 3.13
CA GLU A 124 4.32 12.86 4.47
C GLU A 124 3.15 12.51 5.39
N TYR A 125 2.15 13.38 5.52
CA TYR A 125 1.03 13.13 6.42
C TYR A 125 0.14 11.98 5.98
N VAL A 126 -0.10 11.83 4.68
CA VAL A 126 -0.85 10.69 4.14
C VAL A 126 -0.06 9.39 4.34
N SER A 127 1.26 9.43 4.27
CA SER A 127 2.13 8.26 4.57
C SER A 127 1.98 7.80 6.01
N TYR A 128 1.94 8.72 6.99
CA TYR A 128 1.71 8.37 8.38
C TYR A 128 0.33 7.73 8.59
N LEU A 129 -0.69 8.30 7.98
CA LEU A 129 -2.05 7.78 8.04
C LEU A 129 -2.15 6.37 7.42
N ALA A 130 -1.54 6.19 6.27
CA ALA A 130 -1.50 4.91 5.57
C ALA A 130 -0.74 3.85 6.38
N LEU A 131 0.40 4.21 7.00
CA LEU A 131 1.16 3.30 7.86
C LEU A 131 0.36 2.90 9.10
N ALA A 132 -0.28 3.85 9.77
CA ALA A 132 -1.14 3.56 10.92
C ALA A 132 -2.26 2.58 10.53
N SER A 133 -2.84 2.73 9.35
CA SER A 133 -3.84 1.83 8.79
C SER A 133 -3.30 0.41 8.55
N VAL A 134 -2.07 0.29 8.01
CA VAL A 134 -1.42 -1.00 7.81
C VAL A 134 -1.11 -1.70 9.14
N ILE A 135 -0.60 -0.96 10.13
CA ILE A 135 -0.36 -1.49 11.47
C ILE A 135 -1.66 -2.00 12.09
N TRP A 136 -2.75 -1.22 11.98
CA TRP A 136 -4.07 -1.64 12.43
C TRP A 136 -4.56 -2.90 11.70
N HIS A 137 -4.36 -2.98 10.38
CA HIS A 137 -4.71 -4.16 9.61
C HIS A 137 -3.96 -5.41 10.09
N ILE A 138 -2.65 -5.30 10.30
CA ILE A 138 -1.82 -6.39 10.83
C ILE A 138 -2.33 -6.82 12.20
N TYR A 139 -2.55 -5.87 13.11
CA TYR A 139 -3.06 -6.13 14.46
C TYR A 139 -4.39 -6.92 14.41
N MET A 140 -5.36 -6.45 13.62
CA MET A 140 -6.66 -7.10 13.48
C MET A 140 -6.57 -8.52 12.90
N LYS A 141 -5.65 -8.74 11.96
CA LYS A 141 -5.44 -10.07 11.37
C LYS A 141 -4.70 -11.02 12.29
N CYS A 142 -3.67 -10.57 12.97
CA CYS A 142 -2.96 -11.36 13.98
C CYS A 142 -3.88 -11.72 15.15
N HIS A 143 -4.69 -10.77 15.62
CA HIS A 143 -5.65 -11.02 16.68
C HIS A 143 -6.70 -12.08 16.29
N ALA A 144 -7.22 -12.04 15.06
CA ALA A 144 -8.16 -13.04 14.57
C ALA A 144 -7.54 -14.44 14.42
N LEU A 145 -6.22 -14.53 14.23
CA LEU A 145 -5.48 -15.79 14.18
C LEU A 145 -5.26 -16.39 15.57
N ILE A 146 -4.96 -15.55 16.56
CA ILE A 146 -4.69 -15.97 17.95
C ILE A 146 -5.99 -16.29 18.70
N TRP A 147 -7.06 -15.53 18.42
CA TRP A 147 -8.38 -15.69 19.02
C TRP A 147 -9.44 -16.03 17.94
N PRO A 148 -9.45 -17.27 17.42
CA PRO A 148 -10.48 -17.67 16.45
C PRO A 148 -11.85 -17.57 17.12
N LYS A 149 -12.80 -16.90 16.45
CA LYS A 149 -14.20 -16.88 16.93
C LYS A 149 -14.68 -18.32 17.08
N LYS A 150 -15.16 -18.68 18.27
CA LYS A 150 -15.79 -19.98 18.51
C LYS A 150 -16.83 -20.21 17.41
N ALA A 151 -16.67 -21.30 16.66
CA ALA A 151 -17.69 -21.72 15.70
C ALA A 151 -19.01 -21.87 16.46
N ASN A 152 -20.05 -21.18 16.00
CA ASN A 152 -21.38 -21.34 16.57
C ASN A 152 -21.83 -22.78 16.26
N THR A 153 -21.67 -23.68 17.21
CA THR A 153 -22.12 -25.07 17.20
C THR A 153 -23.66 -25.20 17.21
N ALA A 154 -24.39 -24.08 17.28
CA ALA A 154 -25.84 -24.04 17.32
C ALA A 154 -26.54 -24.32 15.97
N LYS A 155 -25.83 -24.64 14.88
CA LYS A 155 -26.43 -24.99 13.57
C LYS A 155 -26.35 -26.45 13.20
N LEU A 156 -25.98 -27.35 14.10
CA LEU A 156 -25.88 -28.78 13.85
C LEU A 156 -26.94 -29.61 14.57
N SER A 157 -27.94 -28.96 15.17
CA SER A 157 -29.03 -29.63 15.88
C SER A 157 -30.42 -29.13 15.42
N ALA A 158 -30.61 -28.94 14.12
CA ALA A 158 -31.94 -28.71 13.53
C ALA A 158 -32.10 -29.56 12.29
#